data_c7e3b4d6e3d2b90d73fad4b4b2ef94f0
#
_entry.id   c7e3b4d6e3d2b90d73fad4b4b2ef94f0
#
_cell.length_a   1.000
_cell.length_b   1.000
_cell.length_c   1.000
_cell.angle_alpha   90.00
_cell.angle_beta   90.00
_cell.angle_gamma   90.00
#
_symmetry.space_group_name_H-M   'P 1'
#
loop_
_entity.id
_entity.type
_entity.pdbx_description
1 polymer ?
#
loop_
_entity_poly.entity_id
_entity_poly.type
_entity_poly.pdbx_seq_one_letter_code
_entity_poly.pdbx_strand_id
1 'polypeptide(L)'
;MKVLVIGGGGREHAIVDALSRSPQVEKIYCAPGNAGIARQAECVAIRETEVERLRDFAAERGIGLTVVGPEVALAAGVVDCFRAAGLRIFGPTKAAARIESSKEFAKRLMAKYAIPTAGFRAFTDYAGALAYVQGRPLPAVLKYDGLAAGKGVVIARTMAEAEAALRDMLLDDKFGEGKVVVEDYLEGPEFSFMCFVSGHKVWPMALAQDHKRAYDGDEGPNTGGMGAYSPLPFVTAEDERYALEKIMQPVADAMIVEGCPFEGVLYGGLMKTARGIEVIEFNARFGDPETEVVLPRLRSDIVDIFCAVAEGRDTQLEWHDFAALGIVLASKGYPGDYEKGHEIKGLDRVEGAVYHMGTRADGGRILTNGGRGLFVVGKGRDLAEARRNALADVARIDCDNLFHRTDIGHRAFDDLER
;
A
#
# COMPACT_ATOMS: atom_id res chain seq x y z
N MET A 1 -25.78 -7.49 -2.52
CA MET A 1 -25.67 -6.05 -2.88
C MET A 1 -24.72 -5.85 -4.06
N LYS A 2 -24.81 -4.72 -4.77
CA LYS A 2 -23.83 -4.31 -5.77
C LYS A 2 -22.70 -3.53 -5.10
N VAL A 3 -21.47 -3.78 -5.51
CA VAL A 3 -20.26 -3.13 -4.95
C VAL A 3 -19.47 -2.45 -6.06
N LEU A 4 -18.93 -1.26 -5.80
CA LEU A 4 -17.98 -0.57 -6.66
C LEU A 4 -16.61 -0.54 -5.99
N VAL A 5 -15.56 -0.99 -6.69
CA VAL A 5 -14.16 -0.81 -6.29
C VAL A 5 -13.54 0.27 -7.15
N ILE A 6 -12.95 1.29 -6.53
CA ILE A 6 -12.24 2.36 -7.24
C ILE A 6 -10.75 2.01 -7.29
N GLY A 7 -10.19 1.99 -8.50
CA GLY A 7 -8.80 1.68 -8.78
C GLY A 7 -8.64 0.53 -9.78
N GLY A 8 -7.41 0.14 -10.06
CA GLY A 8 -7.15 -0.88 -11.10
C GLY A 8 -5.80 -1.59 -10.94
N GLY A 9 -5.20 -1.56 -9.74
CA GLY A 9 -3.95 -2.25 -9.42
C GLY A 9 -4.14 -3.63 -8.82
N GLY A 10 -3.05 -4.20 -8.32
CA GLY A 10 -3.05 -5.51 -7.65
C GLY A 10 -3.84 -5.51 -6.35
N ARG A 11 -3.70 -4.46 -5.56
CA ARG A 11 -4.49 -4.21 -4.35
C ARG A 11 -5.99 -4.26 -4.64
N GLU A 12 -6.46 -3.56 -5.66
CA GLU A 12 -7.87 -3.56 -6.05
C GLU A 12 -8.30 -4.93 -6.56
N HIS A 13 -7.42 -5.65 -7.26
CA HIS A 13 -7.72 -7.03 -7.67
C HIS A 13 -7.88 -7.97 -6.47
N ALA A 14 -7.02 -7.85 -5.45
CA ALA A 14 -7.15 -8.64 -4.22
C ALA A 14 -8.42 -8.28 -3.43
N ILE A 15 -8.83 -7.00 -3.44
CA ILE A 15 -10.10 -6.56 -2.85
C ILE A 15 -11.29 -7.16 -3.63
N VAL A 16 -11.28 -7.11 -4.97
CA VAL A 16 -12.31 -7.72 -5.82
C VAL A 16 -12.41 -9.22 -5.58
N ASP A 17 -11.27 -9.92 -5.48
CA ASP A 17 -11.23 -11.34 -5.18
C ASP A 17 -11.84 -11.65 -3.79
N ALA A 18 -11.51 -10.86 -2.77
CA ALA A 18 -12.11 -11.01 -1.44
C ALA A 18 -13.62 -10.76 -1.45
N LEU A 19 -14.09 -9.72 -2.16
CA LEU A 19 -15.50 -9.41 -2.33
C LEU A 19 -16.27 -10.52 -3.09
N SER A 20 -15.64 -11.15 -4.09
CA SER A 20 -16.24 -12.21 -4.89
C SER A 20 -16.57 -13.48 -4.08
N ARG A 21 -15.91 -13.66 -2.93
CA ARG A 21 -16.15 -14.78 -2.00
C ARG A 21 -17.32 -14.52 -1.06
N SER A 22 -17.79 -13.27 -0.94
CA SER A 22 -18.90 -12.93 -0.06
C SER A 22 -20.24 -13.30 -0.67
N PRO A 23 -21.10 -14.06 0.05
CA PRO A 23 -22.45 -14.38 -0.41
C PRO A 23 -23.38 -13.15 -0.46
N GLN A 24 -22.97 -12.03 0.12
CA GLN A 24 -23.72 -10.78 0.13
C GLN A 24 -23.55 -9.98 -1.16
N VAL A 25 -22.53 -10.32 -1.98
CA VAL A 25 -22.21 -9.60 -3.21
C VAL A 25 -22.91 -10.23 -4.40
N GLU A 26 -23.79 -9.46 -5.03
CA GLU A 26 -24.52 -9.84 -6.24
C GLU A 26 -23.71 -9.49 -7.50
N LYS A 27 -23.07 -8.32 -7.49
CA LYS A 27 -22.34 -7.78 -8.63
C LYS A 27 -21.22 -6.87 -8.16
N ILE A 28 -20.04 -7.01 -8.79
CA ILE A 28 -18.91 -6.14 -8.58
C ILE A 28 -18.67 -5.29 -9.84
N TYR A 29 -18.50 -3.99 -9.64
CA TYR A 29 -17.97 -3.05 -10.62
C TYR A 29 -16.60 -2.60 -10.17
N CYS A 30 -15.71 -2.31 -11.12
CA CYS A 30 -14.38 -1.76 -10.82
C CYS A 30 -14.04 -0.63 -11.77
N ALA A 31 -13.57 0.50 -11.27
CA ALA A 31 -13.32 1.70 -12.06
C ALA A 31 -11.88 2.22 -11.82
N PRO A 32 -10.97 2.17 -12.81
CA PRO A 32 -11.16 1.63 -14.15
C PRO A 32 -11.00 0.10 -14.24
N GLY A 33 -10.38 -0.56 -13.23
CA GLY A 33 -10.05 -1.98 -13.26
C GLY A 33 -8.86 -2.31 -14.18
N ASN A 34 -8.65 -3.62 -14.40
CA ASN A 34 -7.61 -4.15 -15.29
C ASN A 34 -8.06 -5.49 -15.91
N ALA A 35 -7.21 -6.10 -16.73
CA ALA A 35 -7.54 -7.33 -17.45
C ALA A 35 -7.82 -8.54 -16.54
N GLY A 36 -7.23 -8.61 -15.36
CA GLY A 36 -7.50 -9.67 -14.39
C GLY A 36 -8.81 -9.43 -13.65
N ILE A 37 -9.03 -8.23 -13.18
CA ILE A 37 -10.27 -7.78 -12.52
C ILE A 37 -11.49 -8.02 -13.41
N ALA A 38 -11.34 -7.81 -14.71
CA ALA A 38 -12.41 -8.01 -15.68
C ALA A 38 -12.94 -9.46 -15.76
N ARG A 39 -12.25 -10.43 -15.15
CA ARG A 39 -12.73 -11.83 -15.05
C ARG A 39 -13.73 -12.02 -13.90
N GLN A 40 -13.71 -11.13 -12.90
CA GLN A 40 -14.52 -11.23 -11.69
C GLN A 40 -15.48 -10.06 -11.50
N ALA A 41 -15.24 -8.94 -12.18
CA ALA A 41 -15.99 -7.70 -12.06
C ALA A 41 -16.24 -7.06 -13.44
N GLU A 42 -17.26 -6.21 -13.52
CA GLU A 42 -17.48 -5.36 -14.68
C GLU A 42 -16.60 -4.11 -14.55
N CYS A 43 -15.60 -4.01 -15.43
CA CYS A 43 -14.73 -2.84 -15.46
C CYS A 43 -15.43 -1.66 -16.16
N VAL A 44 -15.33 -0.48 -15.56
CA VAL A 44 -16.00 0.75 -16.01
C VAL A 44 -14.95 1.79 -16.33
N ALA A 45 -14.98 2.37 -17.54
CA ALA A 45 -13.99 3.35 -17.99
C ALA A 45 -14.18 4.74 -17.36
N ILE A 46 -14.02 4.79 -16.03
CA ILE A 46 -14.01 6.02 -15.20
C ILE A 46 -12.70 6.01 -14.41
N ARG A 47 -11.94 7.10 -14.51
CA ARG A 47 -10.66 7.22 -13.77
C ARG A 47 -10.93 7.51 -12.28
N GLU A 48 -9.98 7.15 -11.46
CA GLU A 48 -10.05 7.25 -9.99
C GLU A 48 -10.26 8.70 -9.49
N THR A 49 -9.84 9.68 -10.29
CA THR A 49 -9.95 11.11 -9.97
C THR A 49 -11.20 11.78 -10.54
N GLU A 50 -12.01 11.09 -11.32
CA GLU A 50 -13.27 11.60 -11.87
C GLU A 50 -14.43 11.43 -10.86
N VAL A 51 -14.29 12.11 -9.72
CA VAL A 51 -15.08 11.92 -8.50
C VAL A 51 -16.58 12.02 -8.74
N GLU A 52 -17.05 13.05 -9.47
CA GLU A 52 -18.48 13.23 -9.75
C GLU A 52 -19.03 12.11 -10.64
N ARG A 53 -18.26 11.68 -11.65
CA ARG A 53 -18.68 10.57 -12.52
C ARG A 53 -18.78 9.26 -11.77
N LEU A 54 -17.86 9.00 -10.84
CA LEU A 54 -17.90 7.83 -9.96
C LEU A 54 -19.14 7.85 -9.06
N ARG A 55 -19.47 9.01 -8.46
CA ARG A 55 -20.66 9.23 -7.64
C ARG A 55 -21.93 8.99 -8.46
N ASP A 56 -22.03 9.60 -9.63
CA ASP A 56 -23.22 9.49 -10.49
C ASP A 56 -23.43 8.05 -10.94
N PHE A 57 -22.35 7.37 -11.36
CA PHE A 57 -22.39 5.94 -11.68
C PHE A 57 -22.89 5.10 -10.50
N ALA A 58 -22.39 5.37 -9.29
CA ALA A 58 -22.80 4.63 -8.09
C ALA A 58 -24.28 4.85 -7.78
N ALA A 59 -24.79 6.07 -7.92
CA ALA A 59 -26.19 6.39 -7.71
C ALA A 59 -27.08 5.73 -8.78
N GLU A 60 -26.75 5.85 -10.06
CA GLU A 60 -27.51 5.29 -11.19
C GLU A 60 -27.57 3.75 -11.15
N ARG A 61 -26.50 3.08 -10.74
CA ARG A 61 -26.41 1.63 -10.66
C ARG A 61 -26.95 1.04 -9.37
N GLY A 62 -27.30 1.89 -8.39
CA GLY A 62 -27.76 1.46 -7.07
C GLY A 62 -26.66 0.69 -6.32
N ILE A 63 -25.45 1.25 -6.30
CA ILE A 63 -24.32 0.65 -5.57
C ILE A 63 -24.60 0.71 -4.07
N GLY A 64 -24.54 -0.44 -3.41
CA GLY A 64 -24.78 -0.55 -1.97
C GLY A 64 -23.53 -0.27 -1.11
N LEU A 65 -22.35 -0.43 -1.70
CA LEU A 65 -21.05 -0.16 -1.04
C LEU A 65 -20.01 0.23 -2.09
N THR A 66 -19.27 1.31 -1.84
CA THR A 66 -18.08 1.67 -2.63
C THR A 66 -16.83 1.50 -1.78
N VAL A 67 -15.77 0.93 -2.34
CA VAL A 67 -14.46 0.72 -1.69
C VAL A 67 -13.40 1.49 -2.46
N VAL A 68 -12.63 2.33 -1.76
CA VAL A 68 -11.56 3.12 -2.39
C VAL A 68 -10.22 2.40 -2.23
N GLY A 69 -9.55 2.14 -3.35
CA GLY A 69 -8.21 1.55 -3.36
C GLY A 69 -7.10 2.59 -3.28
N PRO A 70 -6.92 3.49 -4.30
CA PRO A 70 -5.74 4.34 -4.41
C PRO A 70 -5.87 5.66 -3.65
N GLU A 71 -4.74 6.17 -3.19
CA GLU A 71 -4.60 7.44 -2.47
C GLU A 71 -5.01 8.67 -3.30
N VAL A 72 -4.85 8.60 -4.63
CA VAL A 72 -5.21 9.72 -5.52
C VAL A 72 -6.71 10.01 -5.50
N ALA A 73 -7.56 9.00 -5.38
CA ALA A 73 -9.01 9.15 -5.24
C ALA A 73 -9.38 9.78 -3.89
N LEU A 74 -8.71 9.36 -2.81
CA LEU A 74 -8.89 9.91 -1.47
C LEU A 74 -8.49 11.40 -1.42
N ALA A 75 -7.34 11.72 -1.97
CA ALA A 75 -6.86 13.10 -2.07
C ALA A 75 -7.75 13.99 -2.95
N ALA A 76 -8.41 13.41 -3.96
CA ALA A 76 -9.41 14.09 -4.77
C ALA A 76 -10.74 14.35 -4.03
N GLY A 77 -10.97 13.70 -2.86
CA GLY A 77 -12.16 13.91 -2.04
C GLY A 77 -13.35 13.04 -2.43
N VAL A 78 -13.11 11.86 -2.99
CA VAL A 78 -14.17 10.93 -3.41
C VAL A 78 -15.09 10.55 -2.25
N VAL A 79 -14.53 10.32 -1.06
CA VAL A 79 -15.31 9.93 0.12
C VAL A 79 -16.27 11.03 0.56
N ASP A 80 -15.77 12.29 0.59
CA ASP A 80 -16.58 13.46 0.95
C ASP A 80 -17.74 13.64 -0.04
N CYS A 81 -17.47 13.50 -1.34
CA CYS A 81 -18.46 13.61 -2.41
C CYS A 81 -19.56 12.55 -2.29
N PHE A 82 -19.20 11.29 -2.06
CA PHE A 82 -20.16 10.18 -1.90
C PHE A 82 -21.01 10.33 -0.65
N ARG A 83 -20.40 10.71 0.49
CA ARG A 83 -21.13 10.94 1.74
C ARG A 83 -22.11 12.11 1.62
N ALA A 84 -21.74 13.20 0.95
CA ALA A 84 -22.63 14.31 0.68
C ALA A 84 -23.84 13.89 -0.18
N ALA A 85 -23.69 12.87 -1.01
CA ALA A 85 -24.78 12.29 -1.82
C ALA A 85 -25.54 11.16 -1.10
N GLY A 86 -25.23 10.85 0.16
CA GLY A 86 -25.86 9.77 0.93
C GLY A 86 -25.46 8.36 0.47
N LEU A 87 -24.37 8.22 -0.27
CA LEU A 87 -23.85 6.95 -0.76
C LEU A 87 -22.85 6.35 0.23
N ARG A 88 -23.00 5.05 0.51
CA ARG A 88 -22.07 4.33 1.41
C ARG A 88 -20.72 4.12 0.73
N ILE A 89 -19.66 4.55 1.40
CA ILE A 89 -18.30 4.44 0.91
C ILE A 89 -17.34 4.08 2.05
N PHE A 90 -16.42 3.15 1.78
CA PHE A 90 -15.34 2.75 2.68
C PHE A 90 -14.05 3.46 2.26
N GLY A 91 -13.50 4.25 3.15
CA GLY A 91 -12.28 5.02 3.00
C GLY A 91 -12.32 6.30 3.85
N PRO A 92 -11.14 6.88 4.16
CA PRO A 92 -11.06 8.12 4.91
C PRO A 92 -11.48 9.34 4.07
N THR A 93 -12.01 10.36 4.73
CA THR A 93 -12.25 11.66 4.11
C THR A 93 -10.96 12.30 3.60
N LYS A 94 -11.06 13.27 2.72
CA LYS A 94 -9.89 14.04 2.24
C LYS A 94 -9.08 14.64 3.39
N ALA A 95 -9.76 15.12 4.43
CA ALA A 95 -9.11 15.68 5.63
C ALA A 95 -8.31 14.61 6.39
N ALA A 96 -8.86 13.40 6.56
CA ALA A 96 -8.19 12.29 7.22
C ALA A 96 -7.07 11.69 6.35
N ALA A 97 -7.25 11.63 5.03
CA ALA A 97 -6.24 11.14 4.09
C ALA A 97 -4.95 12.00 4.05
N ARG A 98 -4.97 13.19 4.67
CA ARG A 98 -3.77 14.03 4.86
C ARG A 98 -2.65 13.31 5.63
N ILE A 99 -2.96 12.29 6.41
CA ILE A 99 -1.93 11.52 7.12
C ILE A 99 -0.97 10.81 6.14
N GLU A 100 -1.39 10.55 4.89
CA GLU A 100 -0.55 10.05 3.80
C GLU A 100 -0.10 11.18 2.87
N SER A 101 -1.03 12.05 2.46
CA SER A 101 -0.77 13.06 1.43
C SER A 101 0.08 14.23 1.92
N SER A 102 0.27 14.41 3.24
CA SER A 102 1.20 15.37 3.84
C SER A 102 2.06 14.71 4.91
N LYS A 103 3.32 14.54 4.60
CA LYS A 103 4.32 13.99 5.54
C LYS A 103 4.57 14.94 6.70
N GLU A 104 4.53 16.25 6.45
CA GLU A 104 4.62 17.27 7.49
C GLU A 104 3.46 17.15 8.48
N PHE A 105 2.21 17.00 7.99
CA PHE A 105 1.05 16.78 8.87
C PHE A 105 1.22 15.53 9.73
N ALA A 106 1.57 14.40 9.13
CA ALA A 106 1.78 13.15 9.87
C ALA A 106 2.88 13.29 10.93
N LYS A 107 4.02 13.91 10.59
CA LYS A 107 5.12 14.12 11.53
C LYS A 107 4.76 15.07 12.66
N ARG A 108 4.05 16.15 12.39
CA ARG A 108 3.57 17.08 13.43
C ARG A 108 2.56 16.41 14.35
N LEU A 109 1.66 15.57 13.81
CA LEU A 109 0.72 14.77 14.59
C LEU A 109 1.50 13.85 15.54
N MET A 110 2.45 13.08 15.02
CA MET A 110 3.26 12.18 15.84
C MET A 110 4.02 12.90 16.94
N ALA A 111 4.64 14.04 16.63
CA ALA A 111 5.36 14.84 17.62
C ALA A 111 4.41 15.40 18.71
N LYS A 112 3.22 15.89 18.31
CA LYS A 112 2.23 16.46 19.25
C LYS A 112 1.70 15.44 20.23
N TYR A 113 1.50 14.20 19.77
CA TYR A 113 0.91 13.12 20.58
C TYR A 113 1.93 12.10 21.07
N ALA A 114 3.23 12.43 21.01
CA ALA A 114 4.34 11.58 21.45
C ALA A 114 4.33 10.18 20.85
N ILE A 115 3.94 10.05 19.58
CA ILE A 115 3.97 8.80 18.84
C ILE A 115 5.40 8.57 18.34
N PRO A 116 6.01 7.39 18.59
CA PRO A 116 7.42 7.13 18.26
C PRO A 116 7.71 7.23 16.75
N THR A 117 8.62 8.10 16.37
CA THR A 117 9.10 8.27 14.99
C THR A 117 10.46 8.96 14.98
N ALA A 118 11.13 8.96 13.82
CA ALA A 118 12.39 9.68 13.61
C ALA A 118 12.25 11.17 13.90
N GLY A 119 13.29 11.78 14.47
CA GLY A 119 13.42 13.23 14.55
C GLY A 119 13.32 13.86 13.16
N PHE A 120 12.64 15.01 13.05
CA PHE A 120 12.38 15.61 11.75
C PHE A 120 12.38 17.15 11.79
N ARG A 121 12.53 17.75 10.61
CA ARG A 121 12.24 19.16 10.38
C ARG A 121 11.76 19.40 8.95
N ALA A 122 10.76 20.27 8.77
CA ALA A 122 10.20 20.62 7.47
C ALA A 122 10.78 21.94 6.97
N PHE A 123 10.98 22.06 5.65
CA PHE A 123 11.54 23.23 4.97
C PHE A 123 10.78 23.50 3.68
N THR A 124 10.66 24.79 3.38
CA THR A 124 10.13 25.31 2.11
C THR A 124 11.21 25.99 1.26
N ASP A 125 12.42 26.15 1.82
CA ASP A 125 13.55 26.78 1.13
C ASP A 125 14.78 25.86 1.12
N TYR A 126 15.50 25.90 0.01
CA TYR A 126 16.68 25.08 -0.24
C TYR A 126 17.83 25.39 0.73
N ALA A 127 18.09 26.68 0.99
CA ALA A 127 19.24 27.10 1.79
C ALA A 127 19.11 26.64 3.25
N GLY A 128 17.91 26.78 3.84
CA GLY A 128 17.60 26.32 5.19
C GLY A 128 17.66 24.79 5.31
N ALA A 129 17.10 24.08 4.32
CA ALA A 129 17.15 22.63 4.28
C ALA A 129 18.60 22.10 4.18
N LEU A 130 19.41 22.69 3.29
CA LEU A 130 20.80 22.31 3.10
C LEU A 130 21.64 22.58 4.36
N ALA A 131 21.51 23.77 4.96
CA ALA A 131 22.22 24.09 6.21
C ALA A 131 21.87 23.12 7.35
N TYR A 132 20.60 22.70 7.42
CA TYR A 132 20.15 21.73 8.42
C TYR A 132 20.79 20.35 8.20
N VAL A 133 20.86 19.86 6.96
CA VAL A 133 21.50 18.57 6.64
C VAL A 133 23.02 18.64 6.89
N GLN A 134 23.67 19.75 6.54
CA GLN A 134 25.11 19.95 6.80
C GLN A 134 25.49 19.89 8.29
N GLY A 135 24.57 20.26 9.17
CA GLY A 135 24.76 20.22 10.63
C GLY A 135 24.43 18.87 11.29
N ARG A 136 24.17 17.80 10.51
CA ARG A 136 23.72 16.50 11.03
C ARG A 136 24.55 15.33 10.52
N PRO A 137 24.58 14.19 11.26
CA PRO A 137 25.18 12.98 10.73
C PRO A 137 24.38 12.43 9.55
N LEU A 138 25.07 11.83 8.60
CA LEU A 138 24.49 11.04 7.51
C LEU A 138 24.46 9.55 7.91
N PRO A 139 23.52 8.75 7.39
CA PRO A 139 22.51 9.10 6.38
C PRO A 139 21.40 10.01 6.92
N ALA A 140 20.83 10.83 6.04
CA ALA A 140 19.62 11.60 6.30
C ALA A 140 18.51 11.17 5.32
N VAL A 141 17.25 11.19 5.76
CA VAL A 141 16.12 10.85 4.91
C VAL A 141 15.40 12.14 4.50
N LEU A 142 15.31 12.36 3.19
CA LEU A 142 14.67 13.51 2.58
C LEU A 142 13.36 13.07 1.93
N LYS A 143 12.24 13.62 2.36
CA LYS A 143 10.92 13.25 1.85
C LYS A 143 10.20 14.48 1.29
N TYR A 144 9.82 14.43 0.03
CA TYR A 144 8.93 15.44 -0.55
C TYR A 144 7.56 15.38 0.14
N ASP A 145 7.04 16.53 0.57
CA ASP A 145 5.73 16.64 1.24
C ASP A 145 4.60 16.68 0.21
N GLY A 146 4.16 15.51 -0.20
CA GLY A 146 3.11 15.31 -1.20
C GLY A 146 3.06 13.88 -1.71
N LEU A 147 2.08 13.61 -2.57
CA LEU A 147 1.98 12.33 -3.27
C LEU A 147 3.04 12.29 -4.39
N ALA A 148 3.97 11.36 -4.31
CA ALA A 148 5.06 11.20 -5.28
C ALA A 148 5.25 9.73 -5.73
N ALA A 149 4.24 8.88 -5.54
CA ALA A 149 4.22 7.46 -5.96
C ALA A 149 5.53 6.71 -5.57
N GLY A 150 6.00 6.91 -4.33
CA GLY A 150 7.23 6.30 -3.80
C GLY A 150 8.55 6.92 -4.30
N LYS A 151 8.51 7.86 -5.24
CA LYS A 151 9.71 8.50 -5.81
C LYS A 151 10.18 9.74 -5.05
N GLY A 152 9.39 10.23 -4.10
CA GLY A 152 9.68 11.43 -3.31
C GLY A 152 10.49 11.18 -2.04
N VAL A 153 11.16 10.02 -1.89
CA VAL A 153 11.96 9.67 -0.72
C VAL A 153 13.39 9.34 -1.16
N VAL A 154 14.37 10.03 -0.56
CA VAL A 154 15.80 9.82 -0.81
C VAL A 154 16.50 9.60 0.53
N ILE A 155 17.23 8.50 0.66
CA ILE A 155 18.14 8.25 1.76
C ILE A 155 19.52 8.74 1.29
N ALA A 156 19.87 9.94 1.70
CA ALA A 156 21.14 10.56 1.34
C ALA A 156 22.27 10.05 2.25
N ARG A 157 23.22 9.31 1.68
CA ARG A 157 24.39 8.78 2.38
C ARG A 157 25.60 9.72 2.27
N THR A 158 25.55 10.64 1.30
CA THR A 158 26.58 11.65 1.05
C THR A 158 25.93 13.03 0.95
N MET A 159 26.72 14.09 1.19
CA MET A 159 26.25 15.47 0.99
C MET A 159 25.85 15.74 -0.47
N ALA A 160 26.58 15.17 -1.43
CA ALA A 160 26.23 15.32 -2.84
C ALA A 160 24.85 14.76 -3.19
N GLU A 161 24.50 13.59 -2.62
CA GLU A 161 23.16 13.01 -2.76
C GLU A 161 22.08 13.90 -2.10
N ALA A 162 22.39 14.45 -0.92
CA ALA A 162 21.46 15.33 -0.22
C ALA A 162 21.21 16.63 -1.01
N GLU A 163 22.28 17.26 -1.52
CA GLU A 163 22.18 18.48 -2.35
C GLU A 163 21.36 18.24 -3.62
N ALA A 164 21.61 17.12 -4.32
CA ALA A 164 20.87 16.75 -5.52
C ALA A 164 19.37 16.53 -5.22
N ALA A 165 19.06 15.79 -4.15
CA ALA A 165 17.68 15.53 -3.76
C ALA A 165 16.95 16.80 -3.32
N LEU A 166 17.58 17.67 -2.53
CA LEU A 166 17.00 18.96 -2.13
C LEU A 166 16.76 19.90 -3.32
N ARG A 167 17.68 19.88 -4.32
CA ARG A 167 17.51 20.63 -5.56
C ARG A 167 16.29 20.14 -6.33
N ASP A 168 16.20 18.82 -6.57
CA ASP A 168 15.06 18.18 -7.25
C ASP A 168 13.70 18.50 -6.59
N MET A 169 13.68 18.57 -5.24
CA MET A 169 12.46 18.75 -4.46
C MET A 169 12.05 20.21 -4.24
N LEU A 170 13.00 21.18 -4.22
CA LEU A 170 12.77 22.55 -3.80
C LEU A 170 13.12 23.62 -4.85
N LEU A 171 13.88 23.27 -5.89
CA LEU A 171 14.33 24.22 -6.92
C LEU A 171 13.85 23.87 -8.32
N ASP A 172 13.86 22.58 -8.66
CA ASP A 172 13.60 22.13 -10.03
C ASP A 172 12.13 21.70 -10.23
N ASP A 173 11.28 21.90 -9.21
CA ASP A 173 9.83 21.61 -9.18
C ASP A 173 9.47 20.22 -9.73
N LYS A 174 10.37 19.26 -9.62
CA LYS A 174 10.22 17.89 -10.15
C LYS A 174 8.94 17.20 -9.66
N PHE A 175 8.47 17.57 -8.47
CA PHE A 175 7.26 17.05 -7.85
C PHE A 175 6.18 18.16 -7.69
N GLY A 176 6.40 19.37 -8.21
CA GLY A 176 5.59 20.58 -8.00
C GLY A 176 6.09 21.44 -6.83
N GLU A 177 5.49 22.63 -6.65
CA GLU A 177 5.76 23.47 -5.47
C GLU A 177 5.52 22.66 -4.20
N GLY A 178 6.56 22.50 -3.38
CA GLY A 178 6.48 21.61 -2.25
C GLY A 178 7.36 22.01 -1.09
N LYS A 179 7.26 21.17 -0.10
CA LYS A 179 8.10 21.17 1.09
C LYS A 179 8.93 19.90 1.10
N VAL A 180 10.03 19.92 1.81
CA VAL A 180 10.79 18.74 2.14
C VAL A 180 10.74 18.51 3.64
N VAL A 181 10.53 17.27 4.05
CA VAL A 181 10.71 16.81 5.42
C VAL A 181 12.04 16.09 5.49
N VAL A 182 12.97 16.60 6.30
CA VAL A 182 14.27 15.98 6.58
C VAL A 182 14.14 15.20 7.87
N GLU A 183 14.46 13.91 7.84
CA GLU A 183 14.32 12.99 8.97
C GLU A 183 15.66 12.35 9.33
N ASP A 184 15.78 11.96 10.60
CA ASP A 184 16.86 11.07 11.04
C ASP A 184 16.69 9.70 10.39
N TYR A 185 17.79 9.07 10.03
CA TYR A 185 17.78 7.72 9.51
C TYR A 185 17.47 6.72 10.63
N LEU A 186 16.44 5.91 10.44
CA LEU A 186 16.13 4.78 11.30
C LEU A 186 16.82 3.53 10.77
N GLU A 187 17.22 2.65 11.66
CA GLU A 187 17.90 1.39 11.33
C GLU A 187 17.22 0.21 12.00
N GLY A 188 16.92 -0.82 11.21
CA GLY A 188 16.24 -2.03 11.67
C GLY A 188 15.38 -2.66 10.57
N PRO A 189 14.78 -3.82 10.84
CA PRO A 189 13.82 -4.43 9.93
C PRO A 189 12.51 -3.64 9.88
N GLU A 190 12.07 -3.32 8.66
CA GLU A 190 10.78 -2.68 8.38
C GLU A 190 9.67 -3.73 8.37
N PHE A 191 8.45 -3.31 8.72
CA PHE A 191 7.24 -4.12 8.53
C PHE A 191 6.01 -3.25 8.36
N SER A 192 4.97 -3.83 7.78
CA SER A 192 3.70 -3.18 7.47
C SER A 192 2.63 -3.63 8.45
N PHE A 193 2.02 -2.66 9.14
CA PHE A 193 0.94 -2.91 10.07
C PHE A 193 -0.32 -2.17 9.63
N MET A 194 -1.21 -2.86 8.95
CA MET A 194 -2.51 -2.32 8.55
C MET A 194 -3.55 -2.58 9.63
N CYS A 195 -4.41 -1.58 9.87
CA CYS A 195 -5.56 -1.71 10.76
C CYS A 195 -6.80 -1.17 10.07
N PHE A 196 -7.93 -1.84 10.24
CA PHE A 196 -9.21 -1.17 10.04
C PHE A 196 -9.44 -0.18 11.16
N VAL A 197 -9.94 1.00 10.84
CA VAL A 197 -10.17 2.07 11.81
C VAL A 197 -11.53 2.69 11.58
N SER A 198 -12.27 2.95 12.66
CA SER A 198 -13.49 3.74 12.64
C SER A 198 -13.57 4.58 13.92
N GLY A 199 -13.15 5.84 13.83
CA GLY A 199 -13.01 6.70 14.99
C GLY A 199 -12.03 6.11 16.02
N HIS A 200 -12.49 5.83 17.24
CA HIS A 200 -11.68 5.21 18.31
C HIS A 200 -11.44 3.71 18.14
N LYS A 201 -12.16 3.06 17.23
CA LYS A 201 -12.08 1.61 17.06
C LYS A 201 -10.98 1.26 16.09
N VAL A 202 -10.07 0.39 16.52
CA VAL A 202 -8.92 -0.08 15.73
C VAL A 202 -8.89 -1.61 15.74
N TRP A 203 -8.93 -2.22 14.57
CA TRP A 203 -8.87 -3.68 14.40
C TRP A 203 -7.62 -4.04 13.59
N PRO A 204 -6.61 -4.67 14.22
CA PRO A 204 -5.36 -5.01 13.55
C PRO A 204 -5.56 -6.13 12.53
N MET A 205 -4.91 -5.99 11.38
CA MET A 205 -4.78 -7.05 10.38
C MET A 205 -3.52 -7.89 10.64
N ALA A 206 -3.43 -9.04 9.97
CA ALA A 206 -2.21 -9.81 9.94
C ALA A 206 -1.04 -8.96 9.39
N LEU A 207 0.11 -9.06 10.05
CA LEU A 207 1.32 -8.34 9.67
C LEU A 207 1.86 -8.82 8.33
N ALA A 208 2.47 -7.91 7.57
CA ALA A 208 3.15 -8.21 6.33
C ALA A 208 4.47 -7.43 6.20
N GLN A 209 5.36 -7.90 5.35
CA GLN A 209 6.55 -7.18 4.94
C GLN A 209 6.65 -7.16 3.43
N ASP A 210 6.93 -5.98 2.86
CA ASP A 210 7.25 -5.81 1.46
C ASP A 210 8.77 -5.78 1.22
N HIS A 211 9.16 -5.93 -0.05
CA HIS A 211 10.53 -5.82 -0.53
C HIS A 211 10.61 -4.67 -1.53
N LYS A 212 11.15 -3.53 -1.07
CA LYS A 212 11.12 -2.26 -1.84
C LYS A 212 12.19 -2.14 -2.93
N ARG A 213 13.30 -2.89 -2.82
CA ARG A 213 14.38 -2.82 -3.80
C ARG A 213 14.08 -3.67 -5.03
N ALA A 214 14.54 -3.18 -6.19
CA ALA A 214 14.22 -3.78 -7.49
C ALA A 214 14.84 -5.16 -7.71
N TYR A 215 16.01 -5.44 -7.14
CA TYR A 215 16.80 -6.63 -7.43
C TYR A 215 17.11 -7.46 -6.18
N ASP A 216 17.52 -8.71 -6.39
CA ASP A 216 17.95 -9.63 -5.34
C ASP A 216 19.06 -9.00 -4.47
N GLY A 217 19.13 -9.41 -3.20
CA GLY A 217 20.07 -8.85 -2.24
C GLY A 217 19.74 -7.44 -1.76
N ASP A 218 18.49 -6.98 -1.95
CA ASP A 218 18.05 -5.61 -1.67
C ASP A 218 18.87 -4.55 -2.43
N GLU A 219 19.21 -4.84 -3.67
CA GLU A 219 19.95 -3.94 -4.55
C GLU A 219 19.04 -3.15 -5.51
N GLY A 220 19.62 -2.15 -6.17
CA GLY A 220 18.95 -1.31 -7.14
C GLY A 220 18.08 -0.21 -6.51
N PRO A 221 17.25 0.47 -7.33
CA PRO A 221 16.41 1.56 -6.88
C PRO A 221 15.24 1.08 -6.01
N ASN A 222 14.67 2.00 -5.22
CA ASN A 222 13.39 1.79 -4.56
C ASN A 222 12.25 1.68 -5.58
N THR A 223 11.29 0.84 -5.28
CA THR A 223 10.09 0.58 -6.11
C THR A 223 8.82 0.73 -5.27
N GLY A 224 7.66 0.46 -5.86
CA GLY A 224 6.40 0.30 -5.14
C GLY A 224 6.25 -1.05 -4.39
N GLY A 225 7.30 -1.88 -4.36
CA GLY A 225 7.31 -3.23 -3.80
C GLY A 225 7.48 -4.30 -4.89
N MET A 226 8.43 -5.22 -4.69
CA MET A 226 8.73 -6.33 -5.60
C MET A 226 8.23 -7.68 -5.08
N GLY A 227 7.63 -7.69 -3.90
CA GLY A 227 7.07 -8.86 -3.26
C GLY A 227 6.68 -8.57 -1.83
N ALA A 228 5.86 -9.43 -1.26
CA ALA A 228 5.45 -9.33 0.14
C ALA A 228 5.18 -10.72 0.72
N TYR A 229 5.16 -10.81 2.04
CA TYR A 229 4.83 -12.05 2.73
C TYR A 229 4.16 -11.79 4.09
N SER A 230 3.42 -12.78 4.57
CA SER A 230 2.72 -12.82 5.84
C SER A 230 2.56 -14.29 6.28
N PRO A 231 2.79 -14.66 7.58
CA PRO A 231 3.10 -13.83 8.73
C PRO A 231 4.57 -13.42 8.82
N LEU A 232 4.91 -12.62 9.84
CA LEU A 232 6.27 -12.15 10.10
C LEU A 232 6.88 -12.87 11.33
N PRO A 233 7.87 -13.74 11.16
CA PRO A 233 8.46 -14.48 12.29
C PRO A 233 9.30 -13.61 13.24
N PHE A 234 9.83 -12.47 12.77
CA PHE A 234 10.69 -11.59 13.57
C PHE A 234 9.93 -10.55 14.40
N VAL A 235 8.61 -10.40 14.19
CA VAL A 235 7.74 -9.52 14.98
C VAL A 235 7.03 -10.36 16.04
N THR A 236 7.32 -10.10 17.31
CA THR A 236 6.71 -10.82 18.41
C THR A 236 5.30 -10.31 18.73
N ALA A 237 4.51 -11.08 19.47
CA ALA A 237 3.20 -10.62 19.94
C ALA A 237 3.31 -9.38 20.86
N GLU A 238 4.44 -9.19 21.55
CA GLU A 238 4.72 -7.99 22.33
C GLU A 238 4.98 -6.77 21.44
N ASP A 239 5.73 -6.95 20.35
CA ASP A 239 5.96 -5.92 19.34
C ASP A 239 4.64 -5.47 18.72
N GLU A 240 3.79 -6.44 18.31
CA GLU A 240 2.48 -6.16 17.72
C GLU A 240 1.57 -5.40 18.71
N ARG A 241 1.50 -5.85 19.96
CA ARG A 241 0.74 -5.15 21.00
C ARG A 241 1.27 -3.74 21.23
N TYR A 242 2.59 -3.56 21.29
CA TYR A 242 3.21 -2.23 21.42
C TYR A 242 2.84 -1.32 20.24
N ALA A 243 2.97 -1.82 19.02
CA ALA A 243 2.60 -1.07 17.82
C ALA A 243 1.13 -0.67 17.83
N LEU A 244 0.23 -1.56 18.27
CA LEU A 244 -1.19 -1.26 18.39
C LEU A 244 -1.46 -0.20 19.47
N GLU A 245 -0.95 -0.40 20.69
CA GLU A 245 -1.27 0.44 21.85
C GLU A 245 -0.52 1.78 21.88
N LYS A 246 0.69 1.85 21.30
CA LYS A 246 1.56 3.05 21.34
C LYS A 246 1.63 3.81 20.02
N ILE A 247 1.15 3.21 18.93
CA ILE A 247 1.22 3.85 17.60
C ILE A 247 -0.17 3.92 16.97
N MET A 248 -0.79 2.78 16.63
CA MET A 248 -2.00 2.78 15.79
C MET A 248 -3.21 3.37 16.52
N GLN A 249 -3.46 2.96 17.77
CA GLN A 249 -4.55 3.51 18.60
C GLN A 249 -4.35 5.00 18.89
N PRO A 250 -3.16 5.47 19.36
CA PRO A 250 -2.91 6.90 19.56
C PRO A 250 -3.08 7.75 18.30
N VAL A 251 -2.72 7.24 17.11
CA VAL A 251 -2.97 7.97 15.86
C VAL A 251 -4.47 8.10 15.59
N ALA A 252 -5.24 7.02 15.72
CA ALA A 252 -6.68 7.06 15.52
C ALA A 252 -7.35 8.08 16.47
N ASP A 253 -6.97 8.07 17.74
CA ASP A 253 -7.48 9.01 18.74
C ASP A 253 -7.04 10.46 18.46
N ALA A 254 -5.78 10.66 18.07
CA ALA A 254 -5.26 11.97 17.70
C ALA A 254 -6.01 12.56 16.49
N MET A 255 -6.33 11.76 15.48
CA MET A 255 -7.08 12.22 14.30
C MET A 255 -8.48 12.73 14.68
N ILE A 256 -9.12 12.15 15.68
CA ILE A 256 -10.41 12.66 16.22
C ILE A 256 -10.22 14.03 16.85
N VAL A 257 -9.20 14.17 17.71
CA VAL A 257 -8.89 15.44 18.40
C VAL A 257 -8.54 16.55 17.40
N GLU A 258 -7.87 16.21 16.30
CA GLU A 258 -7.56 17.14 15.20
C GLU A 258 -8.77 17.47 14.31
N GLY A 259 -9.96 16.93 14.59
CA GLY A 259 -11.19 17.19 13.84
C GLY A 259 -11.26 16.49 12.47
N CYS A 260 -10.44 15.47 12.26
CA CYS A 260 -10.43 14.66 11.04
C CYS A 260 -10.44 13.15 11.40
N PRO A 261 -11.54 12.64 12.00
CA PRO A 261 -11.63 11.23 12.40
C PRO A 261 -11.34 10.31 11.22
N PHE A 262 -10.58 9.25 11.47
CA PHE A 262 -10.19 8.29 10.45
C PHE A 262 -11.20 7.16 10.35
N GLU A 263 -11.60 6.82 9.12
CA GLU A 263 -12.44 5.67 8.80
C GLU A 263 -11.88 4.97 7.56
N GLY A 264 -11.56 3.69 7.64
CA GLY A 264 -10.97 2.95 6.53
C GLY A 264 -9.78 2.11 6.96
N VAL A 265 -8.74 2.02 6.12
CA VAL A 265 -7.49 1.34 6.45
C VAL A 265 -6.40 2.34 6.76
N LEU A 266 -5.93 2.32 8.00
CA LEU A 266 -4.72 3.01 8.43
C LEU A 266 -3.55 2.04 8.30
N TYR A 267 -2.60 2.36 7.46
CA TYR A 267 -1.37 1.60 7.27
C TYR A 267 -0.22 2.30 7.99
N GLY A 268 0.41 1.60 8.94
CA GLY A 268 1.66 1.99 9.54
C GLY A 268 2.83 1.28 8.87
N GLY A 269 3.72 2.03 8.22
CA GLY A 269 5.06 1.58 7.88
C GLY A 269 5.95 1.72 9.10
N LEU A 270 6.33 0.61 9.72
CA LEU A 270 6.99 0.57 11.01
C LEU A 270 8.39 -0.02 10.89
N MET A 271 9.28 0.36 11.79
CA MET A 271 10.63 -0.19 11.90
C MET A 271 10.91 -0.64 13.32
N LYS A 272 11.43 -1.86 13.47
CA LYS A 272 11.90 -2.37 14.75
C LYS A 272 13.35 -1.95 14.95
N THR A 273 13.54 -0.82 15.65
CA THR A 273 14.86 -0.23 15.93
C THR A 273 15.41 -0.73 17.28
N ALA A 274 16.65 -0.38 17.58
CA ALA A 274 17.24 -0.63 18.91
C ALA A 274 16.51 0.12 20.07
N ARG A 275 15.72 1.16 19.74
CA ARG A 275 14.92 1.94 20.71
C ARG A 275 13.49 1.44 20.88
N GLY A 276 13.07 0.46 20.10
CA GLY A 276 11.72 -0.05 20.00
C GLY A 276 11.11 0.15 18.62
N ILE A 277 9.79 0.08 18.51
CA ILE A 277 9.11 0.25 17.24
C ILE A 277 8.86 1.74 16.98
N GLU A 278 9.26 2.20 15.80
CA GLU A 278 9.12 3.59 15.37
C GLU A 278 8.43 3.65 14.00
N VAL A 279 7.68 4.74 13.79
CA VAL A 279 6.96 4.97 12.53
C VAL A 279 7.89 5.54 11.48
N ILE A 280 7.91 4.91 10.29
CA ILE A 280 8.53 5.42 9.08
C ILE A 280 7.57 6.38 8.38
N GLU A 281 6.31 5.92 8.16
CA GLU A 281 5.24 6.68 7.52
C GLU A 281 3.88 6.06 7.81
N PHE A 282 2.82 6.84 7.55
CA PHE A 282 1.45 6.34 7.48
C PHE A 282 0.92 6.43 6.05
N ASN A 283 0.08 5.46 5.68
CA ASN A 283 -0.74 5.54 4.48
C ASN A 283 -2.23 5.42 4.87
N ALA A 284 -3.10 6.04 4.08
CA ALA A 284 -4.52 6.17 4.36
C ALA A 284 -5.38 5.13 3.63
N ARG A 285 -4.79 4.01 3.24
CA ARG A 285 -5.38 2.98 2.39
C ARG A 285 -4.66 1.64 2.58
N PHE A 286 -5.23 0.60 1.96
CA PHE A 286 -4.56 -0.68 1.85
C PHE A 286 -3.16 -0.57 1.22
N GLY A 287 -2.18 -1.32 1.71
CA GLY A 287 -0.86 -1.46 1.10
C GLY A 287 -0.90 -2.18 -0.24
N ASP A 288 0.11 -1.97 -1.07
CA ASP A 288 0.32 -2.64 -2.35
C ASP A 288 1.83 -2.86 -2.50
N PRO A 289 2.34 -4.12 -2.34
CA PRO A 289 1.64 -5.39 -2.52
C PRO A 289 1.23 -6.15 -1.23
N GLU A 290 1.14 -5.53 -0.07
CA GLU A 290 0.83 -6.25 1.18
C GLU A 290 -0.58 -6.83 1.20
N THR A 291 -1.55 -6.10 0.64
CA THR A 291 -2.96 -6.52 0.59
C THR A 291 -3.13 -7.87 -0.08
N GLU A 292 -2.33 -8.14 -1.11
CA GLU A 292 -2.35 -9.34 -1.92
C GLU A 292 -1.87 -10.60 -1.19
N VAL A 293 -1.19 -10.44 -0.04
CA VAL A 293 -0.81 -11.55 0.84
C VAL A 293 -1.61 -11.58 2.14
N VAL A 294 -2.20 -10.45 2.54
CA VAL A 294 -2.98 -10.33 3.78
C VAL A 294 -4.44 -10.76 3.55
N LEU A 295 -5.14 -10.20 2.53
CA LEU A 295 -6.55 -10.53 2.29
C LEU A 295 -6.81 -12.00 1.95
N PRO A 296 -5.93 -12.74 1.26
CA PRO A 296 -6.11 -14.19 1.11
C PRO A 296 -6.16 -14.97 2.42
N ARG A 297 -5.55 -14.43 3.49
CA ARG A 297 -5.56 -15.02 4.83
C ARG A 297 -6.79 -14.63 5.66
N LEU A 298 -7.55 -13.62 5.24
CA LEU A 298 -8.76 -13.21 5.95
C LEU A 298 -9.87 -14.27 5.77
N ARG A 299 -10.39 -14.77 6.90
CA ARG A 299 -11.50 -15.73 6.96
C ARG A 299 -12.86 -15.06 7.10
N SER A 300 -12.91 -13.93 7.81
CA SER A 300 -14.13 -13.15 7.98
C SER A 300 -14.63 -12.59 6.64
N ASP A 301 -15.95 -12.43 6.51
CA ASP A 301 -16.53 -11.79 5.33
C ASP A 301 -16.13 -10.31 5.27
N ILE A 302 -15.45 -9.92 4.20
CA ILE A 302 -14.90 -8.57 4.04
C ILE A 302 -16.01 -7.52 3.89
N VAL A 303 -17.20 -7.89 3.38
CA VAL A 303 -18.35 -6.97 3.27
C VAL A 303 -18.85 -6.57 4.65
N ASP A 304 -18.93 -7.52 5.59
CA ASP A 304 -19.33 -7.24 6.96
C ASP A 304 -18.35 -6.27 7.63
N ILE A 305 -17.04 -6.47 7.39
CA ILE A 305 -15.99 -5.59 7.91
C ILE A 305 -16.11 -4.19 7.32
N PHE A 306 -16.20 -4.06 6.00
CA PHE A 306 -16.30 -2.76 5.34
C PHE A 306 -17.55 -1.99 5.76
N CYS A 307 -18.70 -2.68 5.86
CA CYS A 307 -19.93 -2.07 6.34
C CYS A 307 -19.84 -1.67 7.82
N ALA A 308 -19.26 -2.52 8.68
CA ALA A 308 -19.09 -2.22 10.09
C ALA A 308 -18.20 -0.99 10.30
N VAL A 309 -17.07 -0.91 9.59
CA VAL A 309 -16.15 0.24 9.65
C VAL A 309 -16.83 1.52 9.16
N ALA A 310 -17.52 1.46 8.00
CA ALA A 310 -18.20 2.63 7.45
C ALA A 310 -19.38 3.12 8.32
N GLU A 311 -19.94 2.26 9.15
CA GLU A 311 -21.08 2.56 10.04
C GLU A 311 -20.65 2.75 11.51
N GLY A 312 -19.36 2.64 11.84
CA GLY A 312 -18.86 2.74 13.21
C GLY A 312 -19.30 1.60 14.13
N ARG A 313 -19.68 0.46 13.57
CA ARG A 313 -20.10 -0.74 14.32
C ARG A 313 -18.89 -1.58 14.71
N ASP A 314 -19.06 -2.46 15.71
CA ASP A 314 -18.02 -3.44 16.07
C ASP A 314 -17.95 -4.56 15.02
N THR A 315 -16.75 -5.09 14.83
CA THR A 315 -16.47 -6.24 13.97
C THR A 315 -15.37 -7.11 14.59
N GLN A 316 -15.20 -8.31 14.06
CA GLN A 316 -14.14 -9.23 14.46
C GLN A 316 -13.42 -9.74 13.22
N LEU A 317 -12.09 -9.85 13.33
CA LEU A 317 -11.25 -10.38 12.27
C LEU A 317 -10.80 -11.78 12.63
N GLU A 318 -11.09 -12.73 11.76
CA GLU A 318 -10.62 -14.11 11.86
C GLU A 318 -9.69 -14.42 10.69
N TRP A 319 -8.60 -15.12 10.97
CA TRP A 319 -7.54 -15.38 10.01
C TRP A 319 -7.32 -16.87 9.80
N HIS A 320 -6.93 -17.25 8.59
CA HIS A 320 -6.41 -18.58 8.30
C HIS A 320 -4.95 -18.70 8.76
N ASP A 321 -4.55 -19.89 9.17
CA ASP A 321 -3.22 -20.19 9.69
C ASP A 321 -2.13 -20.34 8.60
N PHE A 322 -2.49 -20.43 7.32
CA PHE A 322 -1.49 -20.60 6.29
C PHE A 322 -0.63 -19.34 6.10
N ALA A 323 0.60 -19.54 5.65
CA ALA A 323 1.47 -18.47 5.18
C ALA A 323 1.18 -18.12 3.71
N ALA A 324 1.32 -16.86 3.36
CA ALA A 324 1.23 -16.36 2.01
C ALA A 324 2.50 -15.56 1.65
N LEU A 325 3.03 -15.80 0.46
CA LEU A 325 4.16 -15.06 -0.10
C LEU A 325 3.88 -14.79 -1.57
N GLY A 326 4.08 -13.54 -1.99
CA GLY A 326 3.84 -13.13 -3.36
C GLY A 326 5.04 -12.46 -4.00
N ILE A 327 5.19 -12.66 -5.30
CA ILE A 327 6.31 -12.20 -6.12
C ILE A 327 5.76 -11.32 -7.24
N VAL A 328 6.29 -10.10 -7.37
CA VAL A 328 5.96 -9.20 -8.48
C VAL A 328 6.73 -9.61 -9.73
N LEU A 329 6.00 -9.72 -10.84
CA LEU A 329 6.59 -9.73 -12.17
C LEU A 329 6.50 -8.31 -12.74
N ALA A 330 7.65 -7.64 -12.83
CA ALA A 330 7.77 -6.25 -13.27
C ALA A 330 8.31 -6.14 -14.69
N SER A 331 7.89 -5.12 -15.43
CA SER A 331 8.43 -4.82 -16.76
C SER A 331 9.91 -4.44 -16.67
N LYS A 332 10.75 -4.95 -17.57
CA LYS A 332 12.17 -4.59 -17.64
C LYS A 332 12.33 -3.09 -17.76
N GLY A 333 13.22 -2.53 -16.94
CA GLY A 333 13.41 -1.09 -16.78
C GLY A 333 12.71 -0.46 -15.60
N TYR A 334 11.66 -1.11 -15.04
CA TYR A 334 10.99 -0.62 -13.83
C TYR A 334 11.96 -0.51 -12.63
N PRO A 335 11.93 0.56 -11.79
CA PRO A 335 10.94 1.66 -11.72
C PRO A 335 11.24 2.84 -12.65
N GLY A 336 12.26 2.76 -13.52
CA GLY A 336 12.55 3.75 -14.56
C GLY A 336 11.64 3.57 -15.78
N ASP A 337 12.18 3.87 -16.97
CA ASP A 337 11.45 3.72 -18.22
C ASP A 337 11.30 2.25 -18.60
N TYR A 338 10.10 1.86 -19.02
CA TYR A 338 9.77 0.50 -19.43
C TYR A 338 8.82 0.48 -20.62
N GLU A 339 8.89 -0.60 -21.40
CA GLU A 339 7.98 -0.84 -22.50
C GLU A 339 6.68 -1.49 -22.04
N LYS A 340 5.61 -1.30 -22.82
CA LYS A 340 4.27 -1.88 -22.61
C LYS A 340 3.86 -2.68 -23.84
N GLY A 341 2.84 -3.53 -23.67
CA GLY A 341 2.23 -4.25 -24.80
C GLY A 341 2.83 -5.61 -25.08
N HIS A 342 3.70 -6.14 -24.19
CA HIS A 342 4.24 -7.48 -24.30
C HIS A 342 3.22 -8.51 -23.82
N GLU A 343 3.06 -9.60 -24.60
CA GLU A 343 2.09 -10.65 -24.28
C GLU A 343 2.54 -11.50 -23.09
N ILE A 344 1.62 -11.72 -22.15
CA ILE A 344 1.80 -12.58 -21.00
C ILE A 344 1.05 -13.89 -21.25
N LYS A 345 1.77 -15.01 -21.25
CA LYS A 345 1.25 -16.36 -21.50
C LYS A 345 1.37 -17.24 -20.25
N GLY A 346 0.65 -18.35 -20.25
CA GLY A 346 0.77 -19.37 -19.20
C GLY A 346 0.00 -19.07 -17.92
N LEU A 347 -0.82 -18.04 -17.89
CA LEU A 347 -1.68 -17.71 -16.74
C LEU A 347 -2.71 -18.80 -16.41
N ASP A 348 -3.06 -19.60 -17.39
CA ASP A 348 -3.96 -20.78 -17.29
C ASP A 348 -3.31 -21.98 -16.62
N ARG A 349 -1.98 -21.98 -16.48
CA ARG A 349 -1.19 -23.07 -15.86
C ARG A 349 -0.84 -22.79 -14.39
N VAL A 350 -1.12 -21.58 -13.91
CA VAL A 350 -0.86 -21.19 -12.52
C VAL A 350 -1.87 -21.83 -11.59
N GLU A 351 -1.40 -22.40 -10.49
CA GLU A 351 -2.24 -23.08 -9.48
C GLU A 351 -2.63 -22.14 -8.32
N GLY A 352 -1.78 -21.18 -7.99
CA GLY A 352 -2.01 -20.17 -6.97
C GLY A 352 -2.84 -18.99 -7.47
N ALA A 353 -2.89 -17.94 -6.66
CA ALA A 353 -3.55 -16.71 -7.06
C ALA A 353 -2.61 -15.81 -7.87
N VAL A 354 -3.17 -15.18 -8.91
CA VAL A 354 -2.47 -14.15 -9.70
C VAL A 354 -3.29 -12.86 -9.66
N TYR A 355 -2.74 -11.84 -9.04
CA TYR A 355 -3.32 -10.50 -9.06
C TYR A 355 -2.66 -9.66 -10.16
N HIS A 356 -3.48 -9.14 -11.06
CA HIS A 356 -3.01 -8.26 -12.11
C HIS A 356 -2.81 -6.86 -11.54
N MET A 357 -1.60 -6.31 -11.73
CA MET A 357 -1.25 -4.97 -11.25
C MET A 357 -1.33 -3.94 -12.38
N GLY A 358 -0.68 -4.23 -13.50
CA GLY A 358 -0.66 -3.34 -14.66
C GLY A 358 -0.76 -4.13 -15.96
N THR A 359 -1.96 -4.60 -16.30
CA THR A 359 -2.23 -5.37 -17.51
C THR A 359 -3.44 -4.83 -18.25
N ARG A 360 -3.50 -5.09 -19.56
CA ARG A 360 -4.69 -4.85 -20.38
C ARG A 360 -5.00 -6.07 -21.24
N ALA A 361 -6.27 -6.22 -21.60
CA ALA A 361 -6.70 -7.22 -22.57
C ALA A 361 -6.71 -6.63 -23.98
N ASP A 362 -6.33 -7.43 -24.97
CA ASP A 362 -6.35 -7.05 -26.37
C ASP A 362 -6.54 -8.30 -27.24
N GLY A 363 -7.69 -8.42 -27.89
CA GLY A 363 -7.99 -9.54 -28.78
C GLY A 363 -7.86 -10.92 -28.14
N GLY A 364 -8.25 -11.07 -26.87
CA GLY A 364 -8.12 -12.32 -26.09
C GLY A 364 -6.73 -12.56 -25.46
N ARG A 365 -5.76 -11.68 -25.76
CA ARG A 365 -4.41 -11.72 -25.14
C ARG A 365 -4.36 -10.83 -23.91
N ILE A 366 -3.50 -11.16 -22.96
CA ILE A 366 -3.15 -10.32 -21.82
C ILE A 366 -1.81 -9.69 -22.10
N LEU A 367 -1.74 -8.37 -22.04
CA LEU A 367 -0.55 -7.59 -22.33
C LEU A 367 -0.11 -6.78 -21.11
N THR A 368 1.21 -6.55 -21.00
CA THR A 368 1.76 -5.60 -20.01
C THR A 368 1.27 -4.18 -20.29
N ASN A 369 0.92 -3.43 -19.24
CA ASN A 369 0.43 -2.05 -19.33
C ASN A 369 0.92 -1.16 -18.18
N GLY A 370 1.81 -1.66 -17.34
CA GLY A 370 2.36 -0.96 -16.18
C GLY A 370 3.76 -1.42 -15.83
N GLY A 371 4.40 -0.74 -14.87
CA GLY A 371 5.72 -1.11 -14.39
C GLY A 371 5.69 -2.43 -13.63
N ARG A 372 4.72 -2.61 -12.71
CA ARG A 372 4.42 -3.91 -12.11
C ARG A 372 3.28 -4.53 -12.91
N GLY A 373 3.52 -5.72 -13.48
CA GLY A 373 2.55 -6.41 -14.35
C GLY A 373 1.63 -7.32 -13.56
N LEU A 374 2.20 -8.25 -12.83
CA LEU A 374 1.48 -9.30 -12.08
C LEU A 374 2.06 -9.44 -10.67
N PHE A 375 1.24 -9.96 -9.77
CA PHE A 375 1.65 -10.43 -8.45
C PHE A 375 1.19 -11.88 -8.28
N VAL A 376 2.15 -12.80 -8.12
CA VAL A 376 1.90 -14.24 -8.06
C VAL A 376 2.03 -14.72 -6.62
N VAL A 377 0.95 -15.25 -6.05
CA VAL A 377 0.88 -15.63 -4.64
C VAL A 377 0.89 -17.14 -4.46
N GLY A 378 1.90 -17.61 -3.76
CA GLY A 378 1.93 -18.96 -3.21
C GLY A 378 1.41 -18.97 -1.77
N LYS A 379 0.66 -20.02 -1.43
CA LYS A 379 0.21 -20.32 -0.07
C LYS A 379 0.90 -21.59 0.41
N GLY A 380 1.13 -21.71 1.73
CA GLY A 380 1.75 -22.88 2.31
C GLY A 380 1.50 -22.97 3.80
N ARG A 381 1.84 -24.11 4.42
CA ARG A 381 1.80 -24.30 5.88
C ARG A 381 2.78 -23.37 6.60
N ASP A 382 3.85 -23.01 5.88
CA ASP A 382 4.90 -22.10 6.31
C ASP A 382 5.38 -21.23 5.12
N LEU A 383 6.23 -20.26 5.40
CA LEU A 383 6.76 -19.34 4.39
C LEU A 383 7.65 -20.05 3.36
N ALA A 384 8.34 -21.13 3.75
CA ALA A 384 9.20 -21.87 2.83
C ALA A 384 8.36 -22.60 1.77
N GLU A 385 7.24 -23.20 2.18
CA GLU A 385 6.29 -23.83 1.25
C GLU A 385 5.59 -22.78 0.38
N ALA A 386 5.14 -21.65 0.97
CA ALA A 386 4.53 -20.55 0.24
C ALA A 386 5.47 -20.01 -0.84
N ARG A 387 6.77 -19.81 -0.52
CA ARG A 387 7.79 -19.35 -1.48
C ARG A 387 8.01 -20.34 -2.60
N ARG A 388 8.15 -21.64 -2.30
CA ARG A 388 8.32 -22.67 -3.33
C ARG A 388 7.13 -22.67 -4.30
N ASN A 389 5.91 -22.57 -3.78
CA ASN A 389 4.70 -22.55 -4.58
C ASN A 389 4.61 -21.30 -5.45
N ALA A 390 4.94 -20.13 -4.90
CA ALA A 390 4.99 -18.88 -5.69
C ALA A 390 6.01 -18.94 -6.82
N LEU A 391 7.24 -19.42 -6.55
CA LEU A 391 8.29 -19.55 -7.57
C LEU A 391 7.93 -20.60 -8.64
N ALA A 392 7.29 -21.69 -8.27
CA ALA A 392 6.81 -22.70 -9.22
C ALA A 392 5.75 -22.11 -10.16
N ASP A 393 4.86 -21.27 -9.65
CA ASP A 393 3.85 -20.60 -10.46
C ASP A 393 4.45 -19.49 -11.33
N VAL A 394 5.40 -18.72 -10.83
CA VAL A 394 6.16 -17.74 -11.63
C VAL A 394 6.81 -18.40 -12.83
N ALA A 395 7.40 -19.60 -12.66
CA ALA A 395 8.05 -20.34 -13.74
C ALA A 395 7.09 -20.83 -14.84
N ARG A 396 5.78 -20.83 -14.59
CA ARG A 396 4.74 -21.20 -15.60
C ARG A 396 4.33 -20.02 -16.48
N ILE A 397 4.66 -18.79 -16.05
CA ILE A 397 4.32 -17.57 -16.76
C ILE A 397 5.45 -17.23 -17.74
N ASP A 398 5.09 -16.99 -18.98
CA ASP A 398 6.02 -16.65 -20.06
C ASP A 398 5.76 -15.24 -20.57
N CYS A 399 6.76 -14.38 -20.42
CA CYS A 399 6.81 -13.04 -20.99
C CYS A 399 8.27 -12.54 -20.94
N ASP A 400 8.87 -12.34 -22.10
CA ASP A 400 10.28 -11.96 -22.25
C ASP A 400 10.61 -10.55 -21.72
N ASN A 401 9.60 -9.70 -21.51
CA ASN A 401 9.76 -8.35 -20.97
C ASN A 401 9.47 -8.27 -19.46
N LEU A 402 9.26 -9.38 -18.76
CA LEU A 402 9.09 -9.38 -17.32
C LEU A 402 10.33 -9.89 -16.59
N PHE A 403 10.58 -9.35 -15.41
CA PHE A 403 11.57 -9.84 -14.45
C PHE A 403 10.98 -9.89 -13.05
N HIS A 404 11.61 -10.63 -12.16
CA HIS A 404 11.20 -10.77 -10.77
C HIS A 404 12.40 -11.00 -9.86
N ARG A 405 12.22 -10.82 -8.57
CA ARG A 405 13.18 -11.22 -7.55
C ARG A 405 12.98 -12.70 -7.20
N THR A 406 14.10 -13.38 -6.90
CA THR A 406 14.10 -14.78 -6.48
C THR A 406 14.22 -14.94 -4.97
N ASP A 407 14.56 -13.87 -4.25
CA ASP A 407 14.88 -13.87 -2.83
C ASP A 407 13.76 -13.31 -1.93
N ILE A 408 12.56 -13.07 -2.45
CA ILE A 408 11.42 -12.58 -1.64
C ILE A 408 11.24 -13.44 -0.39
N GLY A 409 11.14 -12.78 0.76
CA GLY A 409 11.03 -13.44 2.06
C GLY A 409 12.37 -13.81 2.70
N HIS A 410 13.54 -13.54 2.08
CA HIS A 410 14.85 -13.92 2.62
C HIS A 410 15.03 -13.53 4.08
N ARG A 411 14.58 -12.34 4.50
CA ARG A 411 14.69 -11.86 5.88
C ARG A 411 13.97 -12.76 6.89
N ALA A 412 12.87 -13.42 6.48
CA ALA A 412 12.18 -14.36 7.35
C ALA A 412 12.95 -15.67 7.57
N PHE A 413 13.88 -16.01 6.67
CA PHE A 413 14.70 -17.22 6.75
C PHE A 413 16.04 -16.96 7.46
N ASP A 414 16.64 -15.79 7.30
CA ASP A 414 17.89 -15.41 7.96
C ASP A 414 17.79 -15.44 9.49
N ASP A 415 16.60 -15.14 10.04
CA ASP A 415 16.34 -15.21 11.49
C ASP A 415 16.09 -16.64 12.03
N LEU A 416 15.78 -17.59 11.15
CA LEU A 416 15.61 -18.99 11.51
C LEU A 416 16.94 -19.78 11.54
N GLU A 417 18.01 -19.23 10.96
CA GLU A 417 19.35 -19.81 10.94
C GLU A 417 20.28 -19.25 12.05
N ARG A 418 19.78 -18.30 12.86
CA ARG A 418 20.46 -17.72 14.05
C ARG A 418 19.87 -18.25 15.34
#